data_9b15ae18c2acf98e2f4e981b1fb62d1d
#
_entry.id   9b15ae18c2acf98e2f4e981b1fb62d1d
#
_cell.length_a   1.000
_cell.length_b   1.000
_cell.length_c   1.000
_cell.angle_alpha   90.00
_cell.angle_beta   90.00
_cell.angle_gamma   90.00
#
_symmetry.space_group_name_H-M   'P 1'
#
loop_
_entity.id
_entity.type
_entity.pdbx_description
1 polymer ?
#
loop_
_entity_poly.entity_id
_entity_poly.type
_entity_poly.pdbx_seq_one_letter_code
_entity_poly.pdbx_strand_id
1 'polypeptide(L)'
;MTGGEAGDNKTGDGKVRRLSDATRRMRIAESERADAYADLHEGDRARLMLLAEELQGVFAEIPADDAYFICQVAGSTPPRLWIDPTTHVVMARDRRSYRFLKDTRLGRLTLHESADLDATADAVTDYIAERVVERERSLESDALVEKLRTVALDRREDSGEPAANGTTTDRGSALIWALIIFLAGFAVGALGLVAYAWFMVPG
;
A
#
# COMPACT_ATOMS: atom_id res chain seq x y z
N MET A 1 87.38 38.08 4.32
CA MET A 1 87.02 37.11 5.34
C MET A 1 85.72 37.55 5.93
N THR A 2 84.71 36.89 5.60
CA THR A 2 83.53 36.59 6.48
C THR A 2 82.38 36.14 5.58
N GLY A 3 82.09 34.87 5.72
CA GLY A 3 80.97 34.24 5.02
C GLY A 3 79.64 34.68 5.60
N GLY A 4 78.72 34.98 4.72
CA GLY A 4 77.29 35.17 5.01
C GLY A 4 76.54 33.96 4.61
N GLU A 5 76.10 33.17 5.55
CA GLU A 5 75.17 32.07 5.39
C GLU A 5 73.85 32.61 4.91
N ALA A 6 73.46 32.32 3.68
CA ALA A 6 72.14 32.54 3.17
C ALA A 6 71.24 31.44 3.79
N GLY A 7 70.43 31.82 4.80
CA GLY A 7 69.40 31.00 5.37
C GLY A 7 68.35 30.66 4.28
N ASP A 8 68.28 29.40 3.93
CA ASP A 8 67.22 28.81 3.12
C ASP A 8 65.89 28.91 3.89
N ASN A 9 65.17 29.99 3.63
CA ASN A 9 63.80 30.17 4.15
C ASN A 9 62.85 29.28 3.34
N LYS A 10 62.80 28.03 3.69
CA LYS A 10 61.82 27.07 3.20
C LYS A 10 60.44 27.48 3.70
N THR A 11 59.83 28.45 3.01
CA THR A 11 58.47 28.89 3.21
C THR A 11 57.57 27.68 2.90
N GLY A 12 57.18 26.99 3.96
CA GLY A 12 56.20 25.90 3.86
C GLY A 12 54.94 26.52 3.22
N ASP A 13 54.68 26.13 1.97
CA ASP A 13 53.44 26.41 1.27
C ASP A 13 52.29 25.73 2.05
N GLY A 14 51.91 26.42 3.13
CA GLY A 14 50.74 26.05 3.89
C GLY A 14 49.52 26.19 3.00
N LYS A 15 49.11 25.08 2.44
CA LYS A 15 47.89 24.96 1.64
C LYS A 15 46.74 25.62 2.40
N VAL A 16 46.50 26.88 2.12
CA VAL A 16 45.42 27.65 2.74
C VAL A 16 44.11 27.00 2.37
N ARG A 17 43.49 26.32 3.32
CA ARG A 17 42.18 25.68 3.12
C ARG A 17 41.11 26.77 3.00
N ARG A 18 40.63 26.99 1.79
CA ARG A 18 39.54 27.95 1.53
C ARG A 18 38.22 27.23 1.53
N LEU A 19 37.27 27.70 2.31
CA LEU A 19 35.92 27.14 2.36
C LEU A 19 35.24 27.19 0.97
N SER A 20 35.47 28.24 0.20
CA SER A 20 34.97 28.39 -1.18
C SER A 20 35.38 27.24 -2.09
N ASP A 21 36.64 26.78 -1.98
CA ASP A 21 37.15 25.70 -2.81
C ASP A 21 36.57 24.35 -2.36
N ALA A 22 36.38 24.18 -1.06
CA ALA A 22 35.71 23.00 -0.51
C ALA A 22 34.24 22.94 -0.93
N THR A 23 33.53 24.07 -0.85
CA THR A 23 32.13 24.18 -1.27
C THR A 23 31.96 23.92 -2.76
N ARG A 24 32.86 24.45 -3.59
CA ARG A 24 32.85 24.19 -5.04
C ARG A 24 33.04 22.71 -5.37
N ARG A 25 34.02 22.04 -4.72
CA ARG A 25 34.23 20.59 -4.91
C ARG A 25 33.01 19.78 -4.47
N MET A 26 32.37 20.15 -3.35
CA MET A 26 31.16 19.47 -2.90
C MET A 26 30.00 19.63 -3.87
N ARG A 27 29.79 20.82 -4.45
CA ARG A 27 28.75 21.02 -5.46
C ARG A 27 29.00 20.21 -6.74
N ILE A 28 30.24 20.13 -7.19
CA ILE A 28 30.61 19.32 -8.35
C ILE A 28 30.34 17.83 -8.06
N ALA A 29 30.81 17.34 -6.91
CA ALA A 29 30.58 15.95 -6.51
C ALA A 29 29.11 15.61 -6.31
N GLU A 30 28.29 16.56 -5.89
CA GLU A 30 26.84 16.39 -5.78
C GLU A 30 26.18 16.31 -7.14
N SER A 31 26.57 17.20 -8.09
CA SER A 31 26.11 17.17 -9.47
C SER A 31 26.47 15.84 -10.16
N GLU A 32 27.73 15.41 -10.04
CA GLU A 32 28.17 14.12 -10.62
C GLU A 32 27.40 12.92 -10.05
N ARG A 33 27.07 12.94 -8.75
CA ARG A 33 26.23 11.89 -8.15
C ARG A 33 24.80 11.95 -8.70
N ALA A 34 24.22 13.13 -8.79
CA ALA A 34 22.86 13.31 -9.32
C ALA A 34 22.77 12.82 -10.77
N ASP A 35 23.76 13.14 -11.61
CA ASP A 35 23.83 12.69 -13.00
C ASP A 35 23.98 11.17 -13.07
N ALA A 36 24.87 10.57 -12.26
CA ALA A 36 25.02 9.14 -12.20
C ALA A 36 23.74 8.41 -11.72
N TYR A 37 22.98 8.99 -10.79
CA TYR A 37 21.69 8.46 -10.37
C TYR A 37 20.64 8.55 -11.49
N ALA A 38 20.62 9.65 -12.24
CA ALA A 38 19.71 9.82 -13.36
C ALA A 38 19.97 8.76 -14.46
N ASP A 39 21.23 8.57 -14.85
CA ASP A 39 21.62 7.56 -15.85
C ASP A 39 21.23 6.13 -15.40
N LEU A 40 21.40 5.85 -14.13
CA LEU A 40 21.04 4.55 -13.58
C LEU A 40 19.52 4.28 -13.63
N HIS A 41 18.72 5.28 -13.37
CA HIS A 41 17.25 5.15 -13.44
C HIS A 41 16.73 5.14 -14.87
N GLU A 42 17.42 5.78 -15.79
CA GLU A 42 17.09 5.71 -17.22
C GLU A 42 17.27 4.28 -17.74
N GLY A 43 18.36 3.60 -17.37
CA GLY A 43 18.58 2.19 -17.72
C GLY A 43 17.50 1.26 -17.12
N ASP A 44 17.11 1.48 -15.86
CA ASP A 44 16.02 0.71 -15.21
C ASP A 44 14.69 0.97 -15.92
N ARG A 45 14.41 2.23 -16.28
CA ARG A 45 13.21 2.62 -17.00
C ARG A 45 13.13 1.97 -18.39
N ALA A 46 14.24 2.00 -19.14
CA ALA A 46 14.29 1.38 -20.46
C ALA A 46 13.98 -0.12 -20.42
N ARG A 47 14.49 -0.85 -19.43
CA ARG A 47 14.16 -2.27 -19.23
C ARG A 47 12.69 -2.50 -18.88
N LEU A 48 12.12 -1.68 -18.02
CA LEU A 48 10.69 -1.77 -17.70
C LEU A 48 9.80 -1.40 -18.89
N MET A 49 10.25 -0.51 -19.77
CA MET A 49 9.55 -0.20 -21.01
C MET A 49 9.58 -1.38 -21.99
N LEU A 50 10.72 -2.11 -22.11
CA LEU A 50 10.78 -3.35 -22.89
C LEU A 50 9.81 -4.41 -22.37
N LEU A 51 9.71 -4.58 -21.06
CA LEU A 51 8.73 -5.49 -20.47
C LEU A 51 7.29 -5.03 -20.73
N ALA A 52 7.03 -3.72 -20.66
CA ALA A 52 5.70 -3.19 -20.96
C ALA A 52 5.34 -3.33 -22.45
N GLU A 53 6.32 -3.26 -23.35
CA GLU A 53 6.14 -3.52 -24.78
C GLU A 53 5.80 -4.99 -25.04
N GLU A 54 6.49 -5.92 -24.39
CA GLU A 54 6.20 -7.35 -24.45
C GLU A 54 4.77 -7.67 -23.95
N LEU A 55 4.34 -7.00 -22.89
CA LEU A 55 3.01 -7.16 -22.31
C LEU A 55 1.90 -6.39 -23.03
N GLN A 56 2.21 -5.60 -24.08
CA GLN A 56 1.23 -4.75 -24.76
C GLN A 56 0.03 -5.55 -25.30
N GLY A 57 0.29 -6.75 -25.82
CA GLY A 57 -0.78 -7.66 -26.28
C GLY A 57 -1.75 -8.01 -25.15
N VAL A 58 -1.21 -8.40 -24.00
CA VAL A 58 -2.00 -8.77 -22.81
C VAL A 58 -2.78 -7.56 -22.28
N PHE A 59 -2.15 -6.40 -22.23
CA PHE A 59 -2.82 -5.15 -21.77
C PHE A 59 -3.96 -4.73 -22.70
N ALA A 60 -3.87 -5.02 -23.99
CA ALA A 60 -4.93 -4.74 -24.95
C ALA A 60 -6.15 -5.66 -24.81
N GLU A 61 -5.98 -6.83 -24.21
CA GLU A 61 -7.06 -7.79 -23.95
C GLU A 61 -7.83 -7.49 -22.65
N ILE A 62 -7.30 -6.61 -21.80
CA ILE A 62 -7.99 -6.20 -20.57
C ILE A 62 -9.24 -5.39 -20.96
N PRO A 63 -10.43 -5.69 -20.40
CA PRO A 63 -11.64 -4.94 -20.67
C PRO A 63 -11.47 -3.44 -20.43
N ALA A 64 -11.85 -2.61 -21.41
CA ALA A 64 -11.64 -1.16 -21.36
C ALA A 64 -12.40 -0.44 -20.20
N ASP A 65 -13.42 -1.09 -19.66
CA ASP A 65 -14.20 -0.64 -18.49
C ASP A 65 -13.58 -1.08 -17.16
N ASP A 66 -12.52 -1.87 -17.19
CA ASP A 66 -11.81 -2.29 -16.00
C ASP A 66 -10.78 -1.23 -15.53
N ALA A 67 -11.27 -0.27 -14.74
CA ALA A 67 -10.45 0.79 -14.17
C ALA A 67 -9.45 0.30 -13.10
N TYR A 68 -9.41 -0.99 -12.78
CA TYR A 68 -8.50 -1.54 -11.77
C TYR A 68 -7.05 -1.63 -12.28
N PHE A 69 -6.86 -1.96 -13.57
CA PHE A 69 -5.53 -2.09 -14.15
C PHE A 69 -4.96 -0.74 -14.60
N ILE A 70 -3.68 -0.51 -14.29
CA ILE A 70 -2.95 0.73 -14.62
C ILE A 70 -2.07 0.53 -15.85
N CYS A 71 -1.33 -0.57 -15.94
CA CYS A 71 -0.51 -1.05 -17.06
C CYS A 71 0.43 0.01 -17.65
N GLN A 72 1.15 0.74 -16.82
CA GLN A 72 2.06 1.80 -17.30
C GLN A 72 3.34 1.93 -16.47
N VAL A 73 4.41 2.35 -17.13
CA VAL A 73 5.67 2.72 -16.46
C VAL A 73 5.54 4.13 -15.90
N ALA A 74 5.59 4.27 -14.58
CA ALA A 74 5.50 5.54 -13.88
C ALA A 74 6.52 5.63 -12.74
N GLY A 75 6.69 6.85 -12.23
CA GLY A 75 7.67 7.14 -11.20
C GLY A 75 9.03 7.50 -11.79
N SER A 76 9.79 8.27 -11.03
CA SER A 76 11.12 8.75 -11.45
C SER A 76 12.24 8.06 -10.68
N THR A 77 12.00 7.65 -9.41
CA THR A 77 13.11 7.21 -8.54
C THR A 77 12.60 6.29 -7.43
N PRO A 78 12.67 4.99 -7.57
CA PRO A 78 12.92 4.19 -8.78
C PRO A 78 11.70 4.12 -9.72
N PRO A 79 11.90 3.92 -11.04
CA PRO A 79 10.80 3.71 -11.97
C PRO A 79 10.11 2.36 -11.68
N ARG A 80 8.80 2.28 -11.98
CA ARG A 80 7.97 1.09 -11.76
C ARG A 80 7.04 0.88 -12.94
N LEU A 81 6.87 -0.36 -13.34
CA LEU A 81 5.75 -0.77 -14.20
C LEU A 81 4.60 -1.17 -13.27
N TRP A 82 3.59 -0.33 -13.18
CA TRP A 82 2.38 -0.58 -12.40
C TRP A 82 1.44 -1.47 -13.21
N ILE A 83 1.00 -2.56 -12.60
CA ILE A 83 -0.03 -3.46 -13.15
C ILE A 83 -1.38 -3.09 -12.56
N ASP A 84 -1.44 -2.91 -11.24
CA ASP A 84 -2.60 -2.46 -10.49
C ASP A 84 -2.16 -1.54 -9.32
N PRO A 85 -3.07 -0.95 -8.51
CA PRO A 85 -2.72 -0.04 -7.40
C PRO A 85 -1.80 -0.66 -6.33
N THR A 86 -1.71 -1.97 -6.26
CA THR A 86 -0.94 -2.69 -5.23
C THR A 86 0.23 -3.48 -5.80
N THR A 87 0.24 -3.69 -7.12
CA THR A 87 1.16 -4.64 -7.75
C THR A 87 1.95 -3.96 -8.86
N HIS A 88 3.27 -4.15 -8.83
CA HIS A 88 4.18 -3.49 -9.76
C HIS A 88 5.46 -4.28 -9.99
N VAL A 89 6.14 -4.02 -11.10
CA VAL A 89 7.47 -4.55 -11.40
C VAL A 89 8.51 -3.44 -11.21
N VAL A 90 9.64 -3.78 -10.59
CA VAL A 90 10.82 -2.92 -10.43
C VAL A 90 12.07 -3.70 -10.85
N MET A 91 13.14 -2.98 -11.15
CA MET A 91 14.45 -3.60 -11.28
C MET A 91 15.03 -3.93 -9.89
N ALA A 92 15.64 -5.10 -9.75
CA ALA A 92 16.35 -5.48 -8.55
C ALA A 92 17.65 -4.67 -8.39
N ARG A 93 18.34 -4.84 -7.26
CA ARG A 93 19.59 -4.13 -6.99
C ARG A 93 20.72 -4.46 -7.97
N ASP A 94 20.70 -5.66 -8.54
CA ASP A 94 21.64 -6.11 -9.57
C ASP A 94 21.38 -5.44 -10.94
N ARG A 95 20.22 -4.73 -11.09
CA ARG A 95 19.77 -4.04 -12.31
C ARG A 95 19.65 -4.94 -13.53
N ARG A 96 19.60 -6.24 -13.30
CA ARG A 96 19.42 -7.26 -14.33
C ARG A 96 18.13 -8.04 -14.14
N SER A 97 17.76 -8.26 -12.89
CA SER A 97 16.57 -9.03 -12.55
C SER A 97 15.36 -8.10 -12.40
N TYR A 98 14.23 -8.54 -12.94
CA TYR A 98 12.92 -7.97 -12.69
C TYR A 98 12.37 -8.55 -11.39
N ARG A 99 11.79 -7.71 -10.56
CA ARG A 99 11.09 -8.13 -9.35
C ARG A 99 9.63 -7.72 -9.45
N PHE A 100 8.77 -8.70 -9.55
CA PHE A 100 7.33 -8.53 -9.52
C PHE A 100 6.85 -8.57 -8.07
N LEU A 101 6.29 -7.47 -7.60
CA LEU A 101 6.02 -7.20 -6.19
C LEU A 101 4.56 -6.85 -5.98
N LYS A 102 4.01 -7.30 -4.85
CA LYS A 102 2.69 -6.91 -4.37
C LYS A 102 2.81 -6.26 -3.00
N ASP A 103 2.29 -5.03 -2.88
CA ASP A 103 2.20 -4.33 -1.61
C ASP A 103 0.95 -4.80 -0.85
N THR A 104 1.15 -5.33 0.36
CA THR A 104 0.08 -5.82 1.24
C THR A 104 0.08 -5.07 2.56
N ARG A 105 -0.97 -5.21 3.35
CA ARG A 105 -1.04 -4.61 4.70
C ARG A 105 0.05 -5.13 5.66
N LEU A 106 0.56 -6.33 5.40
CA LEU A 106 1.60 -6.97 6.21
C LEU A 106 3.02 -6.69 5.69
N GLY A 107 3.14 -6.01 4.54
CA GLY A 107 4.41 -5.69 3.90
C GLY A 107 4.41 -6.04 2.42
N ARG A 108 5.59 -5.98 1.83
CA ARG A 108 5.80 -6.25 0.41
C ARG A 108 6.09 -7.72 0.17
N LEU A 109 5.31 -8.35 -0.71
CA LEU A 109 5.48 -9.73 -1.16
C LEU A 109 6.14 -9.76 -2.54
N THR A 110 7.17 -10.58 -2.72
CA THR A 110 7.73 -10.87 -4.03
C THR A 110 6.92 -12.02 -4.65
N LEU A 111 6.25 -11.74 -5.78
CA LEU A 111 5.49 -12.72 -6.53
C LEU A 111 6.40 -13.52 -7.47
N HIS A 112 7.32 -12.81 -8.15
CA HIS A 112 8.28 -13.39 -9.08
C HIS A 112 9.57 -12.58 -9.11
N GLU A 113 10.72 -13.23 -9.34
CA GLU A 113 12.02 -12.58 -9.55
C GLU A 113 12.81 -13.36 -10.58
N SER A 114 13.16 -12.72 -11.70
CA SER A 114 13.93 -13.33 -12.80
C SER A 114 14.70 -12.27 -13.58
N ALA A 115 15.83 -12.66 -14.16
CA ALA A 115 16.56 -11.85 -15.13
C ALA A 115 16.01 -12.02 -16.56
N ASP A 116 15.16 -13.04 -16.75
CA ASP A 116 14.52 -13.35 -18.02
C ASP A 116 13.26 -12.51 -18.19
N LEU A 117 13.17 -11.83 -19.34
CA LEU A 117 12.04 -10.97 -19.68
C LEU A 117 10.78 -11.80 -19.93
N ASP A 118 10.89 -12.89 -20.71
CA ASP A 118 9.76 -13.74 -21.09
C ASP A 118 9.14 -14.41 -19.84
N ALA A 119 9.98 -14.97 -18.96
CA ALA A 119 9.51 -15.56 -17.71
C ALA A 119 8.84 -14.54 -16.78
N THR A 120 9.25 -13.27 -16.84
CA THR A 120 8.61 -12.20 -16.07
C THR A 120 7.29 -11.78 -16.72
N ALA A 121 7.24 -11.72 -18.05
CA ALA A 121 6.02 -11.44 -18.79
C ALA A 121 4.96 -12.51 -18.55
N ASP A 122 5.34 -13.78 -18.58
CA ASP A 122 4.46 -14.91 -18.26
C ASP A 122 3.87 -14.78 -16.84
N ALA A 123 4.71 -14.51 -15.84
CA ALA A 123 4.26 -14.35 -14.46
C ALA A 123 3.28 -13.16 -14.27
N VAL A 124 3.49 -12.06 -14.99
CA VAL A 124 2.58 -10.91 -14.99
C VAL A 124 1.28 -11.26 -15.70
N THR A 125 1.34 -11.98 -16.82
CA THR A 125 0.18 -12.43 -17.59
C THR A 125 -0.71 -13.35 -16.76
N ASP A 126 -0.12 -14.35 -16.09
CA ASP A 126 -0.83 -15.28 -15.20
C ASP A 126 -1.54 -14.51 -14.06
N TYR A 127 -0.85 -13.54 -13.48
CA TYR A 127 -1.43 -12.69 -12.44
C TYR A 127 -2.63 -11.88 -12.94
N ILE A 128 -2.53 -11.26 -14.13
CA ILE A 128 -3.62 -10.49 -14.73
C ILE A 128 -4.81 -11.43 -14.99
N ALA A 129 -4.57 -12.59 -15.57
CA ALA A 129 -5.61 -13.59 -15.86
C ALA A 129 -6.33 -14.04 -14.58
N GLU A 130 -5.58 -14.32 -13.50
CA GLU A 130 -6.16 -14.66 -12.19
C GLU A 130 -7.07 -13.53 -11.67
N ARG A 131 -6.64 -12.28 -11.79
CA ARG A 131 -7.41 -11.12 -11.35
C ARG A 131 -8.68 -10.89 -12.15
N VAL A 132 -8.63 -11.05 -13.47
CA VAL A 132 -9.79 -10.95 -14.33
C VAL A 132 -10.83 -12.01 -13.95
N VAL A 133 -10.41 -13.27 -13.82
CA VAL A 133 -11.31 -14.39 -13.44
C VAL A 133 -11.89 -14.18 -12.02
N GLU A 134 -11.10 -13.72 -11.07
CA GLU A 134 -11.57 -13.42 -9.70
C GLU A 134 -12.64 -12.32 -9.71
N ARG A 135 -12.45 -11.30 -10.54
CA ARG A 135 -13.41 -10.21 -10.68
C ARG A 135 -14.72 -10.66 -11.35
N GLU A 136 -14.64 -11.46 -12.42
CA GLU A 136 -15.82 -12.03 -13.07
C GLU A 136 -16.67 -12.82 -12.07
N ARG A 137 -16.04 -13.68 -11.26
CA ARG A 137 -16.72 -14.45 -10.21
C ARG A 137 -17.38 -13.54 -9.15
N SER A 138 -16.73 -12.45 -8.80
CA SER A 138 -17.30 -11.48 -7.84
C SER A 138 -18.54 -10.81 -8.42
N LEU A 139 -18.51 -10.39 -9.67
CA LEU A 139 -19.65 -9.76 -10.35
C LEU A 139 -20.81 -10.74 -10.51
N GLU A 140 -20.55 -12.01 -10.84
CA GLU A 140 -21.57 -13.06 -10.91
C GLU A 140 -22.23 -13.29 -9.54
N SER A 141 -21.42 -13.31 -8.47
CA SER A 141 -21.92 -13.46 -7.10
C SER A 141 -22.83 -12.29 -6.69
N ASP A 142 -22.43 -11.08 -7.00
CA ASP A 142 -23.21 -9.89 -6.68
C ASP A 142 -24.53 -9.85 -7.48
N ALA A 143 -24.49 -10.22 -8.75
CA ALA A 143 -25.68 -10.33 -9.60
C ALA A 143 -26.65 -11.41 -9.07
N LEU A 144 -26.14 -12.53 -8.55
CA LEU A 144 -26.97 -13.59 -7.96
C LEU A 144 -27.61 -13.12 -6.64
N VAL A 145 -26.86 -12.44 -5.78
CA VAL A 145 -27.37 -11.87 -4.53
C VAL A 145 -28.48 -10.85 -4.81
N GLU A 146 -28.31 -9.99 -5.82
CA GLU A 146 -29.33 -9.01 -6.19
C GLU A 146 -30.59 -9.68 -6.75
N LYS A 147 -30.46 -10.71 -7.57
CA LYS A 147 -31.61 -11.51 -8.02
C LYS A 147 -32.34 -12.18 -6.86
N LEU A 148 -31.63 -12.75 -5.89
CA LEU A 148 -32.26 -13.35 -4.71
C LEU A 148 -32.98 -12.29 -3.86
N ARG A 149 -32.42 -11.09 -3.76
CA ARG A 149 -33.03 -9.97 -3.04
C ARG A 149 -34.30 -9.51 -3.71
N THR A 150 -34.31 -9.33 -5.03
CA THR A 150 -35.51 -8.93 -5.79
C THR A 150 -36.61 -9.95 -5.68
N VAL A 151 -36.32 -11.27 -5.83
CA VAL A 151 -37.28 -12.35 -5.65
C VAL A 151 -37.84 -12.42 -4.24
N ALA A 152 -37.01 -12.15 -3.21
CA ALA A 152 -37.45 -12.12 -1.82
C ALA A 152 -38.38 -10.94 -1.51
N LEU A 153 -38.16 -9.80 -2.16
CA LEU A 153 -39.02 -8.62 -2.05
C LEU A 153 -40.37 -8.85 -2.74
N ASP A 154 -40.35 -9.36 -3.98
CA ASP A 154 -41.54 -9.67 -4.77
C ASP A 154 -42.45 -10.69 -4.03
N ARG A 155 -41.85 -11.74 -3.43
CA ARG A 155 -42.59 -12.71 -2.63
C ARG A 155 -43.24 -12.11 -1.39
N ARG A 156 -42.67 -11.04 -0.82
CA ARG A 156 -43.28 -10.33 0.33
C ARG A 156 -44.48 -9.49 -0.08
N GLU A 157 -44.45 -8.90 -1.28
CA GLU A 157 -45.58 -8.13 -1.81
C GLU A 157 -46.74 -9.05 -2.18
N ASP A 158 -46.48 -10.23 -2.74
CA ASP A 158 -47.54 -11.21 -3.13
C ASP A 158 -48.16 -11.93 -1.91
N SER A 159 -47.43 -12.02 -0.79
CA SER A 159 -47.96 -12.68 0.43
C SER A 159 -48.91 -11.81 1.26
N GLY A 160 -49.20 -10.56 0.86
CA GLY A 160 -50.21 -9.68 1.50
C GLY A 160 -49.97 -9.47 3.03
N GLU A 161 -48.80 -9.83 3.54
CA GLU A 161 -48.46 -9.56 4.92
C GLU A 161 -48.21 -8.04 5.08
N PRO A 162 -48.98 -7.35 5.91
CA PRO A 162 -48.72 -5.95 6.19
C PRO A 162 -47.27 -5.87 6.64
N ALA A 163 -46.55 -4.97 5.98
CA ALA A 163 -45.19 -4.65 6.36
C ALA A 163 -45.12 -4.51 7.88
N ALA A 164 -44.69 -5.56 8.55
CA ALA A 164 -44.28 -5.43 9.93
C ALA A 164 -43.16 -4.41 9.84
N ASN A 165 -43.42 -3.19 10.29
CA ASN A 165 -42.41 -2.18 10.50
C ASN A 165 -41.26 -2.90 11.19
N GLY A 166 -40.32 -3.34 10.38
CA GLY A 166 -39.05 -3.84 10.86
C GLY A 166 -38.40 -2.66 11.57
N THR A 167 -38.76 -2.51 12.84
CA THR A 167 -37.84 -1.85 13.74
C THR A 167 -36.54 -2.58 13.54
N THR A 168 -35.62 -1.92 12.83
CA THR A 168 -34.21 -2.24 12.90
C THR A 168 -33.93 -2.25 14.41
N THR A 169 -34.01 -3.44 14.97
CA THR A 169 -33.57 -3.63 16.34
C THR A 169 -32.07 -3.44 16.26
N ASP A 170 -31.72 -2.18 16.38
CA ASP A 170 -30.33 -1.76 16.52
C ASP A 170 -29.81 -2.58 17.71
N ARG A 171 -29.00 -3.61 17.40
CA ARG A 171 -28.37 -4.46 18.39
C ARG A 171 -27.66 -3.64 19.47
N GLY A 172 -27.26 -2.40 19.09
CA GLY A 172 -26.73 -1.42 20.03
C GLY A 172 -27.79 -0.95 21.04
N SER A 173 -29.02 -0.68 20.62
CA SER A 173 -30.06 -0.18 21.52
C SER A 173 -30.57 -1.28 22.50
N ALA A 174 -30.68 -2.52 22.05
CA ALA A 174 -31.04 -3.65 22.89
C ALA A 174 -30.01 -3.90 24.01
N LEU A 175 -28.72 -3.77 23.71
CA LEU A 175 -27.66 -3.87 24.71
C LEU A 175 -27.67 -2.69 25.70
N ILE A 176 -27.98 -1.49 25.25
CA ILE A 176 -28.10 -0.31 26.10
C ILE A 176 -29.30 -0.47 27.05
N TRP A 177 -30.45 -0.92 26.57
CA TRP A 177 -31.61 -1.19 27.41
C TRP A 177 -31.37 -2.31 28.42
N ALA A 178 -30.69 -3.39 28.03
CA ALA A 178 -30.31 -4.47 28.95
C ALA A 178 -29.34 -3.97 30.03
N LEU A 179 -28.38 -3.10 29.69
CA LEU A 179 -27.46 -2.48 30.63
C LEU A 179 -28.19 -1.56 31.64
N ILE A 180 -29.15 -0.76 31.18
CA ILE A 180 -29.95 0.14 32.03
C ILE A 180 -30.77 -0.66 33.05
N ILE A 181 -31.43 -1.74 32.61
CA ILE A 181 -32.21 -2.61 33.50
C ILE A 181 -31.30 -3.30 34.52
N PHE A 182 -30.13 -3.77 34.10
CA PHE A 182 -29.14 -4.39 34.99
C PHE A 182 -28.61 -3.40 36.03
N LEU A 183 -28.27 -2.16 35.66
CA LEU A 183 -27.83 -1.12 36.59
C LEU A 183 -28.91 -0.71 37.56
N ALA A 184 -30.16 -0.60 37.11
CA ALA A 184 -31.29 -0.31 38.01
C ALA A 184 -31.51 -1.43 39.03
N GLY A 185 -31.46 -2.69 38.61
CA GLY A 185 -31.58 -3.85 39.51
C GLY A 185 -30.43 -3.90 40.54
N PHE A 186 -29.22 -3.59 40.12
CA PHE A 186 -28.04 -3.53 40.99
C PHE A 186 -28.16 -2.42 42.03
N ALA A 187 -28.65 -1.24 41.66
CA ALA A 187 -28.86 -0.11 42.57
C ALA A 187 -29.91 -0.45 43.63
N VAL A 188 -31.02 -1.07 43.25
CA VAL A 188 -32.06 -1.52 44.19
C VAL A 188 -31.56 -2.60 45.15
N GLY A 189 -30.77 -3.55 44.64
CA GLY A 189 -30.14 -4.60 45.45
C GLY A 189 -29.13 -4.04 46.45
N ALA A 190 -28.31 -3.08 46.06
CA ALA A 190 -27.33 -2.44 46.94
C ALA A 190 -28.02 -1.63 48.05
N LEU A 191 -29.09 -0.87 47.73
CA LEU A 191 -29.89 -0.14 48.71
C LEU A 191 -30.58 -1.08 49.69
N GLY A 192 -31.12 -2.21 49.22
CA GLY A 192 -31.71 -3.24 50.06
C GLY A 192 -30.71 -3.84 51.04
N LEU A 193 -29.48 -4.11 50.60
CA LEU A 193 -28.42 -4.62 51.48
C LEU A 193 -27.99 -3.60 52.55
N VAL A 194 -27.90 -2.32 52.18
CA VAL A 194 -27.56 -1.24 53.12
C VAL A 194 -28.67 -1.09 54.16
N ALA A 195 -29.94 -1.08 53.73
CA ALA A 195 -31.09 -1.01 54.62
C ALA A 195 -31.15 -2.22 55.56
N TYR A 196 -30.89 -3.43 55.07
CA TYR A 196 -30.83 -4.65 55.89
C TYR A 196 -29.70 -4.60 56.92
N ALA A 197 -28.50 -4.14 56.50
CA ALA A 197 -27.36 -3.99 57.39
C ALA A 197 -27.66 -2.97 58.53
N TRP A 198 -28.35 -1.88 58.18
CA TRP A 198 -28.72 -0.84 59.18
C TRP A 198 -29.75 -1.33 60.16
N PHE A 199 -30.66 -2.21 59.73
CA PHE A 199 -31.69 -2.79 60.64
C PHE A 199 -31.14 -3.92 61.50
N MET A 200 -30.07 -4.61 61.10
CA MET A 200 -29.48 -5.75 61.84
C MET A 200 -28.37 -5.37 62.81
N VAL A 201 -27.85 -4.14 62.77
CA VAL A 201 -26.85 -3.66 63.76
C VAL A 201 -27.57 -2.83 64.81
N PRO A 202 -28.01 -3.41 65.98
CA PRO A 202 -28.45 -2.62 67.05
C PRO A 202 -27.27 -1.87 67.66
N GLY A 203 -27.39 -0.56 67.80
CA GLY A 203 -26.44 0.30 68.49
C GLY A 203 -26.32 0.00 70.00
#